data_ac2749df5ee07dbdfe83c347d6762ae2
#
_entry.id   ac2749df5ee07dbdfe83c347d6762ae2
#
_cell.length_a   1.000
_cell.length_b   1.000
_cell.length_c   1.000
_cell.angle_alpha   90.00
_cell.angle_beta   90.00
_cell.angle_gamma   90.00
#
_symmetry.space_group_name_H-M   'P 1'
#
loop_
_entity.id
_entity.type
_entity.pdbx_description
1 polymer ?
#
loop_
_entity_poly.entity_id
_entity_poly.type
_entity_poly.pdbx_seq_one_letter_code
_entity_poly.pdbx_strand_id
1 'polypeptide(L)'
;MNRIFTLCMAAIATASTARLIAQDPAWATKPTTAWTEEDAKQVLANSPWSGIATVTFMAGKNEDKLREGGKMGSDRPSAPFTALGQHIFTGVAGAPYVYQTPDPPTLRAVWGSAAPVRAAELKLGATGISEWDGKYYVIAVFGIPASMTDSKRDGLIHGLKRMAYLKLDEKRVLKPERVEILATGEQTSSVIYLFPRSQEITKKDLRVAFVAQINRLYVTQYFYPPRMLLGGNIEL
;
A
#
# COMPACT_ATOMS: atom_id res chain seq x y z
N MET A 1 -73.94 19.11 -28.72
CA MET A 1 -73.47 18.32 -27.57
C MET A 1 -72.13 17.67 -27.95
N ASN A 2 -71.08 18.39 -27.69
CA ASN A 2 -69.68 17.97 -28.02
C ASN A 2 -69.01 17.29 -26.79
N ARG A 3 -68.67 16.05 -26.96
CA ARG A 3 -67.81 15.37 -25.98
C ARG A 3 -66.38 15.33 -26.51
N ILE A 4 -65.55 16.14 -25.91
CA ILE A 4 -64.08 16.18 -26.15
C ILE A 4 -63.47 15.03 -25.34
N PHE A 5 -62.89 14.07 -26.04
CA PHE A 5 -62.05 13.03 -25.43
C PHE A 5 -60.64 13.57 -25.28
N THR A 6 -60.24 13.78 -24.05
CA THR A 6 -58.86 14.15 -23.72
C THR A 6 -58.01 12.88 -23.57
N LEU A 7 -57.08 12.68 -24.51
CA LEU A 7 -56.14 11.57 -24.51
C LEU A 7 -54.95 11.94 -23.70
N CYS A 8 -54.82 11.38 -22.48
CA CYS A 8 -53.58 11.50 -21.66
C CYS A 8 -52.52 10.56 -22.21
N MET A 9 -51.53 11.09 -22.91
CA MET A 9 -50.30 10.36 -23.23
C MET A 9 -49.39 10.34 -22.01
N ALA A 10 -49.30 9.19 -21.36
CA ALA A 10 -48.29 8.93 -20.37
C ALA A 10 -46.95 8.67 -21.07
N ALA A 11 -46.02 9.62 -20.98
CA ALA A 11 -44.65 9.45 -21.44
C ALA A 11 -43.90 8.57 -20.42
N ILE A 12 -43.65 7.32 -20.78
CA ILE A 12 -42.79 6.42 -20.02
C ILE A 12 -41.36 6.83 -20.32
N ALA A 13 -40.76 7.57 -19.40
CA ALA A 13 -39.32 7.86 -19.43
C ALA A 13 -38.54 6.57 -19.06
N THR A 14 -38.06 5.86 -20.07
CA THR A 14 -37.11 4.75 -19.87
C THR A 14 -35.77 5.35 -19.48
N ALA A 15 -35.49 5.38 -18.18
CA ALA A 15 -34.16 5.68 -17.67
C ALA A 15 -33.20 4.54 -18.09
N SER A 16 -32.46 4.76 -19.17
CA SER A 16 -31.37 3.90 -19.58
C SER A 16 -30.28 4.04 -18.53
N THR A 17 -30.20 3.08 -17.60
CA THR A 17 -29.04 2.92 -16.73
C THR A 17 -27.87 2.50 -17.60
N ALA A 18 -27.10 3.46 -18.08
CA ALA A 18 -25.81 3.21 -18.67
C ALA A 18 -24.94 2.54 -17.58
N ARG A 19 -24.78 1.23 -17.67
CA ARG A 19 -23.73 0.54 -16.93
C ARG A 19 -22.43 1.14 -17.42
N LEU A 20 -21.77 1.91 -16.57
CA LEU A 20 -20.35 2.25 -16.73
C LEU A 20 -19.59 0.92 -16.69
N ILE A 21 -19.44 0.28 -17.84
CA ILE A 21 -18.44 -0.77 -18.02
C ILE A 21 -17.13 -0.01 -17.85
N ALA A 22 -16.43 -0.27 -16.76
CA ALA A 22 -15.07 0.24 -16.58
C ALA A 22 -14.27 -0.25 -17.80
N GLN A 23 -13.99 0.65 -18.73
CA GLN A 23 -13.16 0.33 -19.88
C GLN A 23 -11.79 -0.05 -19.34
N ASP A 24 -11.22 -1.12 -19.89
CA ASP A 24 -9.84 -1.47 -19.58
C ASP A 24 -8.94 -0.24 -19.84
N PRO A 25 -7.99 0.03 -18.97
CA PRO A 25 -7.12 1.19 -19.13
C PRO A 25 -6.38 1.10 -20.47
N ALA A 26 -6.18 2.25 -21.12
CA ALA A 26 -5.64 2.34 -22.48
C ALA A 26 -4.31 1.59 -22.65
N TRP A 27 -3.49 1.54 -21.61
CA TRP A 27 -2.21 0.81 -21.61
C TRP A 27 -2.40 -0.71 -21.70
N ALA A 28 -3.51 -1.29 -21.23
CA ALA A 28 -3.71 -2.74 -21.19
C ALA A 28 -3.90 -3.37 -22.57
N THR A 29 -4.37 -2.58 -23.55
CA THR A 29 -4.61 -3.03 -24.91
C THR A 29 -3.47 -2.73 -25.90
N LYS A 30 -2.48 -1.94 -25.46
CA LYS A 30 -1.33 -1.52 -26.28
C LYS A 30 -0.10 -2.35 -25.95
N PRO A 31 0.77 -2.62 -26.94
CA PRO A 31 2.11 -3.14 -26.64
C PRO A 31 2.90 -2.07 -25.86
N THR A 32 3.80 -2.49 -24.98
CA THR A 32 4.60 -1.59 -24.12
C THR A 32 5.42 -0.55 -24.90
N THR A 33 5.82 -0.90 -26.13
CA THR A 33 6.55 0.02 -27.03
C THR A 33 5.72 1.20 -27.51
N ALA A 34 4.39 1.06 -27.53
CA ALA A 34 3.45 2.10 -27.94
C ALA A 34 2.89 2.92 -26.75
N TRP A 35 3.37 2.68 -25.53
CA TRP A 35 2.93 3.43 -24.37
C TRP A 35 3.41 4.88 -24.43
N THR A 36 2.51 5.78 -24.03
CA THR A 36 2.83 7.19 -23.76
C THR A 36 3.39 7.33 -22.35
N GLU A 37 3.89 8.52 -22.01
CA GLU A 37 4.29 8.81 -20.62
C GLU A 37 3.09 8.73 -19.65
N GLU A 38 1.91 9.11 -20.10
CA GLU A 38 0.67 9.01 -19.32
C GLU A 38 0.30 7.56 -19.05
N ASP A 39 0.40 6.69 -20.06
CA ASP A 39 0.21 5.24 -19.90
C ASP A 39 1.20 4.70 -18.85
N ALA A 40 2.46 5.09 -18.94
CA ALA A 40 3.50 4.67 -17.99
C ALA A 40 3.23 5.19 -16.56
N LYS A 41 2.88 6.46 -16.41
CA LYS A 41 2.49 7.04 -15.12
C LYS A 41 1.29 6.31 -14.51
N GLN A 42 0.30 5.96 -15.33
CA GLN A 42 -0.88 5.22 -14.88
C GLN A 42 -0.52 3.82 -14.39
N VAL A 43 0.35 3.10 -15.11
CA VAL A 43 0.83 1.77 -14.70
C VAL A 43 1.52 1.83 -13.33
N LEU A 44 2.36 2.83 -13.09
CA LEU A 44 3.06 3.00 -11.81
C LEU A 44 2.15 3.56 -10.71
N ALA A 45 1.11 4.31 -11.06
CA ALA A 45 0.20 4.91 -10.09
C ALA A 45 -0.94 3.99 -9.66
N ASN A 46 -1.58 3.31 -10.62
CA ASN A 46 -2.78 2.52 -10.36
C ASN A 46 -2.93 1.41 -11.41
N SER A 47 -2.36 0.27 -11.12
CA SER A 47 -2.44 -0.92 -11.97
C SER A 47 -2.47 -2.19 -11.11
N PRO A 48 -2.67 -3.38 -11.69
CA PRO A 48 -2.57 -4.63 -10.95
C PRO A 48 -1.22 -4.85 -10.25
N TRP A 49 -0.17 -4.18 -10.72
CA TRP A 49 1.19 -4.25 -10.17
C TRP A 49 1.53 -3.14 -9.19
N SER A 50 0.67 -2.13 -9.03
CA SER A 50 0.95 -0.96 -8.19
C SER A 50 -0.31 -0.48 -7.48
N GLY A 51 -0.20 -0.16 -6.19
CA GLY A 51 -1.30 0.36 -5.40
C GLY A 51 -0.86 1.05 -4.12
N ILE A 52 -1.78 1.79 -3.53
CA ILE A 52 -1.59 2.37 -2.20
C ILE A 52 -1.70 1.25 -1.17
N ALA A 53 -0.65 1.06 -0.39
CA ALA A 53 -0.61 0.05 0.66
C ALA A 53 -1.46 0.46 1.87
N THR A 54 -2.04 -0.50 2.55
CA THR A 54 -2.63 -0.28 3.86
C THR A 54 -1.50 -0.13 4.87
N VAL A 55 -1.50 0.98 5.59
CA VAL A 55 -0.47 1.30 6.58
C VAL A 55 -1.11 1.52 7.93
N THR A 56 -0.56 0.89 8.96
CA THR A 56 -0.97 1.09 10.35
C THR A 56 0.26 1.32 11.22
N PHE A 57 0.12 2.13 12.27
CA PHE A 57 1.15 2.23 13.29
C PHE A 57 1.07 1.04 14.23
N MET A 58 2.20 0.43 14.51
CA MET A 58 2.29 -0.54 15.59
C MET A 58 2.23 0.18 16.92
N ALA A 59 1.37 -0.28 17.81
CA ALA A 59 1.36 0.18 19.18
C ALA A 59 2.74 -0.08 19.84
N GLY A 60 3.21 0.87 20.62
CA GLY A 60 4.45 0.69 21.37
C GLY A 60 4.32 -0.47 22.35
N LYS A 61 5.37 -1.27 22.54
CA LYS A 61 5.36 -2.42 23.48
C LYS A 61 4.86 -2.06 24.88
N ASN A 62 5.02 -0.81 25.30
CA ASN A 62 4.52 -0.32 26.57
C ASN A 62 3.03 -0.03 26.55
N GLU A 63 2.49 0.41 25.41
CA GLU A 63 1.05 0.66 25.25
C GLU A 63 0.25 -0.64 25.28
N ASP A 64 0.76 -1.71 24.63
CA ASP A 64 0.11 -3.03 24.64
C ASP A 64 0.10 -3.62 26.06
N LYS A 65 1.21 -3.56 26.78
CA LYS A 65 1.28 -4.01 28.18
C LYS A 65 0.36 -3.21 29.11
N LEU A 66 0.23 -1.91 28.89
CA LEU A 66 -0.66 -1.05 29.67
C LEU A 66 -2.14 -1.36 29.35
N ARG A 67 -2.46 -1.71 28.10
CA ARG A 67 -3.82 -2.12 27.70
C ARG A 67 -4.18 -3.48 28.27
N GLU A 68 -3.33 -4.48 28.11
CA GLU A 68 -3.57 -5.85 28.61
C GLU A 68 -3.67 -5.92 30.13
N GLY A 69 -2.90 -5.09 30.84
CA GLY A 69 -2.89 -5.03 32.29
C GLY A 69 -3.96 -4.14 32.93
N GLY A 70 -4.80 -3.46 32.17
CA GLY A 70 -5.74 -2.46 32.70
C GLY A 70 -5.05 -1.29 33.41
N LYS A 71 -3.74 -1.15 33.25
CA LYS A 71 -2.88 -0.20 33.96
C LYS A 71 -2.60 1.09 33.19
N MET A 72 -3.36 1.35 32.13
CA MET A 72 -3.20 2.60 31.39
C MET A 72 -3.53 3.77 32.31
N GLY A 73 -2.48 4.42 32.82
CA GLY A 73 -2.56 5.53 33.77
C GLY A 73 -2.20 5.20 35.21
N SER A 74 -1.88 3.94 35.57
CA SER A 74 -1.50 3.58 36.94
C SER A 74 -0.03 3.92 37.28
N ASP A 75 0.81 4.15 36.27
CA ASP A 75 2.21 4.61 36.47
C ASP A 75 2.34 6.14 36.52
N ARG A 76 1.23 6.84 36.58
CA ARG A 76 1.29 8.26 36.97
C ARG A 76 1.69 8.30 38.45
N PRO A 77 2.73 9.07 38.82
CA PRO A 77 3.02 9.28 40.20
C PRO A 77 1.75 9.76 40.89
N SER A 78 1.28 9.00 41.86
CA SER A 78 0.10 9.28 42.67
C SER A 78 0.35 10.46 43.60
N ALA A 79 1.01 11.46 43.11
CA ALA A 79 1.51 12.57 43.86
C ALA A 79 0.54 13.73 43.87
N PRO A 80 0.79 14.74 44.61
CA PRO A 80 -0.03 15.95 44.66
C PRO A 80 -0.21 16.66 43.30
N PHE A 81 0.38 16.11 42.25
CA PHE A 81 0.31 16.58 40.87
C PHE A 81 -1.05 16.32 40.18
N THR A 82 -1.85 15.41 40.71
CA THR A 82 -3.11 15.05 40.06
C THR A 82 -4.15 16.14 40.11
N ALA A 83 -4.22 16.93 41.19
CA ALA A 83 -5.19 18.02 41.30
C ALA A 83 -4.81 19.21 40.41
N LEU A 84 -3.53 19.53 40.31
CA LEU A 84 -3.05 20.62 39.44
C LEU A 84 -2.93 20.22 37.97
N GLY A 85 -2.54 18.98 37.73
CA GLY A 85 -2.38 18.44 36.36
C GLY A 85 -3.70 18.26 35.62
N GLN A 86 -4.76 17.88 36.32
CA GLN A 86 -6.08 17.77 35.69
C GLN A 86 -6.62 19.12 35.21
N HIS A 87 -6.36 20.18 35.95
CA HIS A 87 -6.81 21.51 35.54
C HIS A 87 -5.98 22.13 34.40
N ILE A 88 -4.74 21.76 34.27
CA ILE A 88 -3.87 22.25 33.19
C ILE A 88 -4.11 21.51 31.88
N PHE A 89 -4.44 20.20 31.93
CA PHE A 89 -4.59 19.36 30.73
C PHE A 89 -6.04 19.16 30.28
N THR A 90 -7.01 19.51 31.07
CA THR A 90 -8.43 19.39 30.70
C THR A 90 -9.01 20.68 30.17
N GLY A 91 -8.25 21.59 29.61
CA GLY A 91 -8.80 22.82 29.06
C GLY A 91 -10.14 23.27 29.70
N VAL A 92 -10.60 24.42 29.47
CA VAL A 92 -11.88 24.93 29.98
C VAL A 92 -12.98 23.96 29.51
N ALA A 93 -13.39 23.02 30.34
CA ALA A 93 -14.56 22.17 30.20
C ALA A 93 -14.33 20.64 30.27
N GLY A 94 -13.20 20.16 30.83
CA GLY A 94 -13.09 18.71 31.13
C GLY A 94 -13.14 17.75 29.93
N ALA A 95 -12.88 18.25 28.74
CA ALA A 95 -12.79 17.37 27.57
C ALA A 95 -11.56 16.43 27.70
N PRO A 96 -11.71 15.13 27.55
CA PRO A 96 -10.59 14.21 27.59
C PRO A 96 -9.60 14.58 26.47
N TYR A 97 -8.31 14.65 26.82
CA TYR A 97 -7.26 14.88 25.84
C TYR A 97 -7.20 13.65 24.94
N VAL A 98 -7.77 13.75 23.77
CA VAL A 98 -7.67 12.70 22.76
C VAL A 98 -6.29 12.82 22.14
N TYR A 99 -5.39 11.90 22.46
CA TYR A 99 -4.14 11.74 21.72
C TYR A 99 -4.50 11.38 20.27
N GLN A 100 -4.44 12.36 19.39
CA GLN A 100 -4.53 12.08 17.97
C GLN A 100 -3.22 11.40 17.55
N THR A 101 -3.28 10.11 17.27
CA THR A 101 -2.19 9.47 16.55
C THR A 101 -2.10 10.12 15.17
N PRO A 102 -0.93 10.59 14.75
CA PRO A 102 -0.79 11.15 13.41
C PRO A 102 -1.25 10.15 12.37
N ASP A 103 -1.87 10.63 11.30
CA ASP A 103 -2.25 9.77 10.19
C ASP A 103 -1.01 9.05 9.63
N PRO A 104 -1.13 7.77 9.31
CA PRO A 104 -0.01 7.05 8.72
C PRO A 104 0.33 7.64 7.34
N PRO A 105 1.62 7.64 6.96
CA PRO A 105 2.03 8.13 5.67
C PRO A 105 1.39 7.30 4.54
N THR A 106 1.07 7.95 3.43
CA THR A 106 0.61 7.26 2.23
C THR A 106 1.79 6.58 1.55
N LEU A 107 1.85 5.25 1.63
CA LEU A 107 2.87 4.44 0.99
C LEU A 107 2.30 3.75 -0.24
N ARG A 108 3.15 3.59 -1.26
CA ARG A 108 2.83 2.85 -2.47
C ARG A 108 3.70 1.62 -2.56
N ALA A 109 3.08 0.46 -2.77
CA ALA A 109 3.80 -0.78 -3.05
C ALA A 109 3.67 -1.15 -4.54
N VAL A 110 4.78 -1.50 -5.16
CA VAL A 110 4.90 -1.79 -6.59
C VAL A 110 5.58 -3.13 -6.79
N TRP A 111 5.04 -3.95 -7.69
CA TRP A 111 5.67 -5.19 -8.12
C TRP A 111 6.73 -4.90 -9.19
N GLY A 112 7.93 -4.53 -8.76
CA GLY A 112 8.99 -3.98 -9.61
C GLY A 112 9.61 -4.96 -10.60
N SER A 113 9.51 -6.29 -10.38
CA SER A 113 10.00 -7.28 -11.35
C SER A 113 9.09 -7.50 -12.56
N ALA A 114 7.85 -7.01 -12.51
CA ALA A 114 6.92 -7.19 -13.61
C ALA A 114 7.34 -6.40 -14.86
N ALA A 115 7.30 -7.04 -16.03
CA ALA A 115 7.69 -6.42 -17.30
C ALA A 115 6.93 -5.10 -17.58
N PRO A 116 5.61 -4.97 -17.30
CA PRO A 116 4.90 -3.70 -17.46
C PRO A 116 5.44 -2.57 -16.59
N VAL A 117 5.82 -2.86 -15.34
CA VAL A 117 6.40 -1.86 -14.43
C VAL A 117 7.75 -1.39 -14.95
N ARG A 118 8.61 -2.33 -15.33
CA ARG A 118 9.93 -2.02 -15.90
C ARG A 118 9.84 -1.21 -17.19
N ALA A 119 8.90 -1.57 -18.08
CA ALA A 119 8.66 -0.80 -19.30
C ALA A 119 8.18 0.63 -19.00
N ALA A 120 7.32 0.80 -18.00
CA ALA A 120 6.86 2.11 -17.56
C ALA A 120 7.98 2.95 -16.95
N GLU A 121 8.83 2.36 -16.10
CA GLU A 121 10.00 3.03 -15.52
C GLU A 121 10.98 3.48 -16.61
N LEU A 122 11.31 2.62 -17.57
CA LEU A 122 12.16 2.96 -18.72
C LEU A 122 11.57 4.11 -19.55
N LYS A 123 10.25 4.09 -19.78
CA LYS A 123 9.56 5.13 -20.53
C LYS A 123 9.65 6.50 -19.85
N LEU A 124 9.69 6.52 -18.53
CA LEU A 124 9.83 7.73 -17.73
C LEU A 124 11.30 8.13 -17.47
N GLY A 125 12.24 7.47 -18.12
CA GLY A 125 13.66 7.82 -18.03
C GLY A 125 14.32 7.34 -16.74
N ALA A 126 13.75 6.35 -16.04
CA ALA A 126 14.42 5.77 -14.90
C ALA A 126 15.71 5.08 -15.34
N THR A 127 16.83 5.57 -14.81
CA THR A 127 18.16 5.01 -15.00
C THR A 127 18.50 4.16 -13.76
N GLY A 128 19.02 2.95 -13.99
CA GLY A 128 19.47 2.08 -12.88
C GLY A 128 18.41 1.10 -12.40
N ILE A 129 17.51 0.69 -13.27
CA ILE A 129 16.72 -0.53 -13.05
C ILE A 129 17.73 -1.65 -12.89
N SER A 130 17.94 -2.10 -11.65
CA SER A 130 18.84 -3.21 -11.38
C SER A 130 18.35 -4.41 -12.19
N GLU A 131 19.24 -5.02 -12.92
CA GLU A 131 19.00 -6.28 -13.58
C GLU A 131 18.90 -7.35 -12.48
N TRP A 132 17.69 -7.53 -11.95
CA TRP A 132 17.44 -8.59 -10.96
C TRP A 132 17.28 -9.96 -11.62
N ASP A 133 17.96 -10.19 -12.71
CA ASP A 133 18.22 -11.47 -13.44
C ASP A 133 17.02 -12.43 -13.53
N GLY A 134 15.79 -11.96 -13.33
CA GLY A 134 14.60 -12.82 -13.28
C GLY A 134 14.54 -13.81 -12.11
N LYS A 135 15.53 -13.80 -11.20
CA LYS A 135 15.62 -14.73 -10.05
C LYS A 135 14.72 -14.32 -8.88
N TYR A 136 14.26 -13.06 -8.88
CA TYR A 136 13.53 -12.51 -7.74
C TYR A 136 12.15 -11.98 -8.15
N TYR A 137 11.17 -12.14 -7.25
CA TYR A 137 10.04 -11.24 -7.20
C TYR A 137 10.47 -10.00 -6.44
N VAL A 138 10.27 -8.83 -7.01
CA VAL A 138 10.73 -7.57 -6.43
C VAL A 138 9.54 -6.72 -6.02
N ILE A 139 9.48 -6.34 -4.75
CA ILE A 139 8.49 -5.41 -4.24
C ILE A 139 9.19 -4.15 -3.78
N ALA A 140 8.85 -3.01 -4.37
CA ALA A 140 9.32 -1.71 -3.96
C ALA A 140 8.24 -0.96 -3.19
N VAL A 141 8.59 -0.39 -2.04
CA VAL A 141 7.70 0.46 -1.23
C VAL A 141 8.23 1.88 -1.27
N PHE A 142 7.42 2.80 -1.77
CA PHE A 142 7.74 4.21 -1.94
C PHE A 142 7.01 5.10 -0.94
N GLY A 143 7.57 6.30 -0.69
CA GLY A 143 6.96 7.32 0.15
C GLY A 143 7.28 7.16 1.64
N ILE A 144 8.27 6.37 2.00
CA ILE A 144 8.67 6.17 3.38
C ILE A 144 9.41 7.43 3.87
N PRO A 145 8.99 8.04 5.00
CA PRO A 145 9.73 9.17 5.57
C PRO A 145 11.18 8.80 5.85
N ALA A 146 12.14 9.63 5.41
CA ALA A 146 13.57 9.36 5.54
C ALA A 146 13.98 9.12 7.00
N SER A 147 13.36 9.82 7.95
CA SER A 147 13.57 9.63 9.39
C SER A 147 13.31 8.20 9.88
N MET A 148 12.53 7.41 9.14
CA MET A 148 12.26 6.01 9.48
C MET A 148 13.32 5.04 8.94
N THR A 149 14.19 5.52 8.05
CA THR A 149 15.26 4.74 7.41
C THR A 149 16.68 5.21 7.76
N ASP A 150 16.81 6.27 8.57
CA ASP A 150 18.09 6.86 8.98
C ASP A 150 18.83 6.10 10.09
N SER A 151 18.25 5.03 10.63
CA SER A 151 18.90 4.20 11.65
C SER A 151 20.16 3.52 11.11
N LYS A 152 21.07 3.10 12.01
CA LYS A 152 22.30 2.39 11.63
C LYS A 152 21.97 1.31 10.60
N ARG A 153 22.48 1.47 9.40
CA ARG A 153 22.02 0.82 8.16
C ARG A 153 21.93 -0.70 8.26
N ASP A 154 22.94 -1.33 8.84
CA ASP A 154 23.00 -2.81 8.92
C ASP A 154 21.92 -3.40 9.84
N GLY A 155 21.69 -2.80 11.00
CA GLY A 155 20.64 -3.24 11.91
C GLY A 155 19.24 -3.02 11.34
N LEU A 156 19.05 -1.93 10.60
CA LEU A 156 17.79 -1.63 9.93
C LEU A 156 17.49 -2.64 8.81
N ILE A 157 18.44 -2.90 7.90
CA ILE A 157 18.30 -3.86 6.81
C ILE A 157 17.97 -5.25 7.36
N HIS A 158 18.67 -5.69 8.41
CA HIS A 158 18.36 -6.97 9.06
C HIS A 158 16.94 -7.01 9.62
N GLY A 159 16.50 -5.94 10.26
CA GLY A 159 15.13 -5.80 10.76
C GLY A 159 14.09 -5.88 9.62
N LEU A 160 14.28 -5.09 8.56
CA LEU A 160 13.41 -5.06 7.39
C LEU A 160 13.31 -6.44 6.74
N LYS A 161 14.45 -7.12 6.57
CA LYS A 161 14.50 -8.47 5.99
C LYS A 161 13.74 -9.49 6.86
N ARG A 162 13.92 -9.46 8.16
CA ARG A 162 13.27 -10.39 9.10
C ARG A 162 11.77 -10.21 9.16
N MET A 163 11.29 -8.97 9.11
CA MET A 163 9.90 -8.58 9.34
C MET A 163 9.09 -8.43 8.06
N ALA A 164 9.63 -8.84 6.91
CA ALA A 164 8.92 -8.84 5.65
C ALA A 164 8.65 -10.25 5.13
N TYR A 165 7.56 -10.41 4.38
CA TYR A 165 7.23 -11.65 3.69
C TYR A 165 6.21 -11.45 2.56
N LEU A 166 6.23 -12.38 1.60
CA LEU A 166 5.13 -12.61 0.65
C LEU A 166 4.37 -13.87 1.11
N LYS A 167 3.09 -13.72 1.39
CA LYS A 167 2.19 -14.83 1.73
C LYS A 167 1.36 -15.18 0.50
N LEU A 168 1.58 -16.37 -0.05
CA LEU A 168 0.86 -16.89 -1.20
C LEU A 168 -0.43 -17.59 -0.75
N ASP A 169 -0.30 -18.41 0.30
CA ASP A 169 -1.39 -19.08 0.99
C ASP A 169 -1.00 -19.36 2.48
N GLU A 170 -1.71 -20.22 3.17
CA GLU A 170 -1.41 -20.51 4.58
C GLU A 170 -0.07 -21.24 4.79
N LYS A 171 0.38 -22.01 3.79
CA LYS A 171 1.59 -22.86 3.88
C LYS A 171 2.78 -22.26 3.13
N ARG A 172 2.51 -21.45 2.09
CA ARG A 172 3.55 -20.89 1.23
C ARG A 172 3.83 -19.44 1.60
N VAL A 173 4.98 -19.22 2.23
CA VAL A 173 5.47 -17.92 2.65
C VAL A 173 6.91 -17.76 2.17
N LEU A 174 7.16 -16.71 1.39
CA LEU A 174 8.51 -16.35 0.95
C LEU A 174 9.06 -15.25 1.86
N LYS A 175 10.31 -15.39 2.25
CA LYS A 175 11.08 -14.34 2.93
C LYS A 175 12.00 -13.65 1.95
N PRO A 176 12.25 -12.33 2.09
CA PRO A 176 13.19 -11.65 1.22
C PRO A 176 14.61 -12.15 1.49
N GLU A 177 15.35 -12.41 0.42
CA GLU A 177 16.77 -12.74 0.50
C GLU A 177 17.63 -11.49 0.66
N ARG A 178 17.19 -10.39 0.02
CA ARG A 178 17.89 -9.10 0.02
C ARG A 178 16.90 -7.96 0.21
N VAL A 179 17.35 -6.91 0.89
CA VAL A 179 16.62 -5.66 1.06
C VAL A 179 17.56 -4.50 0.78
N GLU A 180 17.09 -3.54 0.00
CA GLU A 180 17.81 -2.32 -0.35
C GLU A 180 17.01 -1.09 0.08
N ILE A 181 17.71 -0.04 0.48
CA ILE A 181 17.13 1.26 0.83
C ILE A 181 17.71 2.29 -0.13
N LEU A 182 16.83 2.97 -0.86
CA LEU A 182 17.19 4.05 -1.77
C LEU A 182 16.59 5.36 -1.29
N ALA A 183 17.39 6.42 -1.27
CA ALA A 183 16.88 7.78 -1.10
C ALA A 183 16.17 8.19 -2.40
N THR A 184 14.90 8.56 -2.30
CA THR A 184 14.08 8.96 -3.46
C THR A 184 13.72 10.44 -3.44
N GLY A 185 14.20 11.18 -2.46
CA GLY A 185 14.04 12.62 -2.27
C GLY A 185 14.74 13.07 -1.00
N GLU A 186 14.67 14.35 -0.68
CA GLU A 186 15.28 14.89 0.54
C GLU A 186 14.65 14.35 1.82
N GLN A 187 13.35 14.05 1.79
CA GLN A 187 12.58 13.62 2.96
C GLN A 187 11.96 12.23 2.80
N THR A 188 12.21 11.55 1.69
CA THR A 188 11.60 10.25 1.40
C THR A 188 12.61 9.22 0.95
N SER A 189 12.34 7.98 1.32
CA SER A 189 13.10 6.80 0.92
C SER A 189 12.18 5.76 0.31
N SER A 190 12.78 4.84 -0.43
CA SER A 190 12.13 3.61 -0.90
C SER A 190 12.85 2.41 -0.32
N VAL A 191 12.10 1.36 -0.01
CA VAL A 191 12.64 0.07 0.41
C VAL A 191 12.27 -0.97 -0.61
N ILE A 192 13.27 -1.68 -1.12
CA ILE A 192 13.14 -2.70 -2.14
C ILE A 192 13.39 -4.06 -1.52
N TYR A 193 12.45 -4.96 -1.65
CA TYR A 193 12.50 -6.34 -1.15
C TYR A 193 12.65 -7.31 -2.31
N LEU A 194 13.69 -8.15 -2.27
CA LEU A 194 13.95 -9.17 -3.28
C LEU A 194 13.63 -10.55 -2.68
N PHE A 195 12.57 -11.17 -3.20
CA PHE A 195 12.11 -12.49 -2.77
C PHE A 195 12.56 -13.55 -3.80
N PRO A 196 13.25 -14.63 -3.38
CA PRO A 196 13.68 -15.65 -4.32
C PRO A 196 12.48 -16.33 -4.97
N ARG A 197 12.56 -16.62 -6.27
CA ARG A 197 11.53 -17.37 -7.01
C ARG A 197 11.60 -18.89 -6.72
N SER A 198 11.83 -19.26 -5.46
CA SER A 198 11.87 -20.65 -5.02
C SER A 198 10.50 -21.34 -5.05
N GLN A 199 9.44 -20.55 -5.09
CA GLN A 199 8.06 -21.01 -5.25
C GLN A 199 7.43 -20.20 -6.36
N GLU A 200 6.90 -20.89 -7.36
CA GLU A 200 6.25 -20.24 -8.50
C GLU A 200 4.90 -19.66 -8.09
N ILE A 201 4.64 -18.41 -8.50
CA ILE A 201 3.36 -17.75 -8.39
C ILE A 201 2.65 -17.86 -9.73
N THR A 202 1.44 -18.40 -9.73
CA THR A 202 0.66 -18.70 -10.92
C THR A 202 -0.73 -18.03 -10.87
N LYS A 203 -1.48 -18.11 -11.97
CA LYS A 203 -2.89 -17.65 -12.03
C LYS A 203 -3.81 -18.37 -11.02
N LYS A 204 -3.40 -19.52 -10.48
CA LYS A 204 -4.15 -20.25 -9.44
C LYS A 204 -4.04 -19.59 -8.09
N ASP A 205 -3.01 -18.78 -7.88
CA ASP A 205 -2.81 -18.01 -6.66
C ASP A 205 -3.70 -16.77 -6.74
N LEU A 206 -4.90 -16.86 -6.18
CA LEU A 206 -5.93 -15.81 -6.29
C LEU A 206 -5.47 -14.48 -5.70
N ARG A 207 -4.62 -14.52 -4.68
CA ARG A 207 -4.13 -13.35 -3.94
C ARG A 207 -2.76 -13.64 -3.33
N VAL A 208 -1.85 -12.71 -3.49
CA VAL A 208 -0.56 -12.68 -2.79
C VAL A 208 -0.53 -11.46 -1.88
N ALA A 209 -0.24 -11.68 -0.60
CA ALA A 209 -0.12 -10.60 0.38
C ALA A 209 1.36 -10.28 0.59
N PHE A 210 1.76 -9.06 0.27
CA PHE A 210 3.01 -8.48 0.74
C PHE A 210 2.76 -7.87 2.11
N VAL A 211 3.60 -8.23 3.07
CA VAL A 211 3.57 -7.71 4.43
C VAL A 211 4.99 -7.31 4.83
N ALA A 212 5.13 -6.13 5.39
CA ALA A 212 6.42 -5.66 5.91
C ALA A 212 6.21 -4.76 7.13
N GLN A 213 7.16 -4.79 8.05
CA GLN A 213 7.27 -3.81 9.10
C GLN A 213 8.47 -2.90 8.79
N ILE A 214 8.20 -1.62 8.67
CA ILE A 214 9.20 -0.58 8.43
C ILE A 214 9.20 0.35 9.64
N ASN A 215 10.17 0.18 10.54
CA ASN A 215 10.19 0.84 11.83
C ASN A 215 8.87 0.57 12.61
N ARG A 216 8.04 1.59 12.85
CA ARG A 216 6.73 1.46 13.52
C ARG A 216 5.56 1.28 12.54
N LEU A 217 5.80 1.31 11.24
CA LEU A 217 4.78 1.12 10.22
C LEU A 217 4.60 -0.37 9.90
N TYR A 218 3.39 -0.84 9.99
CA TYR A 218 2.97 -2.13 9.46
C TYR A 218 2.31 -1.91 8.11
N VAL A 219 2.92 -2.44 7.06
CA VAL A 219 2.56 -2.21 5.66
C VAL A 219 2.00 -3.49 5.08
N THR A 220 0.82 -3.43 4.49
CA THR A 220 0.20 -4.56 3.80
C THR A 220 -0.28 -4.14 2.42
N GLN A 221 0.07 -4.93 1.40
CA GLN A 221 -0.44 -4.78 0.04
C GLN A 221 -0.88 -6.13 -0.50
N TYR A 222 -2.05 -6.16 -1.13
CA TYR A 222 -2.56 -7.34 -1.80
C TYR A 222 -2.36 -7.20 -3.30
N PHE A 223 -1.77 -8.22 -3.90
CA PHE A 223 -1.65 -8.38 -5.34
C PHE A 223 -2.53 -9.56 -5.78
N TYR A 224 -3.07 -9.46 -6.98
CA TYR A 224 -4.00 -10.45 -7.52
C TYR A 224 -3.44 -11.02 -8.83
N PRO A 225 -2.64 -12.10 -8.80
CA PRO A 225 -2.00 -12.68 -9.98
C PRO A 225 -2.93 -12.89 -11.17
N PRO A 226 -4.22 -13.29 -11.00
CA PRO A 226 -5.15 -13.40 -12.13
C PRO A 226 -5.43 -12.09 -12.88
N ARG A 227 -5.14 -10.93 -12.25
CA ARG A 227 -5.27 -9.60 -12.87
C ARG A 227 -3.95 -9.05 -13.38
N MET A 228 -2.83 -9.65 -13.00
CA MET A 228 -1.47 -9.20 -13.35
C MET A 228 -1.07 -9.78 -14.72
N LEU A 229 -1.88 -9.49 -15.74
CA LEU A 229 -1.72 -10.03 -17.08
C LEU A 229 -1.36 -8.91 -18.06
N LEU A 230 -0.40 -9.19 -18.94
CA LEU A 230 -0.11 -8.39 -20.13
C LEU A 230 -0.08 -9.32 -21.34
N GLY A 231 -0.89 -9.00 -22.37
CA GLY A 231 -1.02 -9.88 -23.54
C GLY A 231 -1.47 -11.31 -23.21
N GLY A 232 -2.23 -11.49 -22.10
CA GLY A 232 -2.71 -12.81 -21.64
C GLY A 232 -1.71 -13.62 -20.81
N ASN A 233 -0.45 -13.18 -20.69
CA ASN A 233 0.59 -13.79 -19.87
C ASN A 233 0.65 -13.14 -18.49
N ILE A 234 0.95 -13.96 -17.47
CA ILE A 234 1.18 -13.43 -16.13
C ILE A 234 2.55 -12.76 -16.08
N GLU A 235 2.58 -11.54 -15.54
CA GLU A 235 3.79 -10.74 -15.43
C GLU A 235 4.06 -10.40 -13.96
N LEU A 236 5.18 -10.94 -13.40
CA LEU A 236 5.53 -10.86 -11.98
C LEU A 236 7.01 -10.52 -11.77
#